data_87a85dd609c37cd996b114b81f5df3f1
#
_entry.id   87a85dd609c37cd996b114b81f5df3f1
#
_cell.length_a   1.000
_cell.length_b   1.000
_cell.length_c   1.000
_cell.angle_alpha   90.00
_cell.angle_beta   90.00
_cell.angle_gamma   90.00
#
_symmetry.space_group_name_H-M   'P 1'
#
loop_
_entity.id
_entity.type
_entity.pdbx_description
1 polymer ?
#
loop_
_entity_poly.entity_id
_entity_poly.type
_entity_poly.pdbx_seq_one_letter_code
_entity_poly.pdbx_strand_id
1 'polypeptide(L)'
;MTGTALPPATAAGAGAPARQDRPPRHRLQEFYENPQTPVSSGPDRARRMARMLARALRGYSTAAVVLDVGCGDGAATSIAAQRNAGHHLVGLDWSADALRQARRLGLTLVQAGVEPPGLPVAAETADVVIMSELIEHLIDTDSALDEARRVLKPGGSLLLSTPNLAAWYNRGLLALGVQPVFSEVSLRGVYGRPGSQVAGHLHMFTRRALTGLLTAHGFSQLRVSGARYHDVPALLRPLDLAFCAWPAAASILLVHARKS
;
A
#
# COMPACT_ATOMS: atom_id res chain seq x y z
N MET A 1 -25.35 18.68 -68.28
CA MET A 1 -24.77 19.29 -67.06
C MET A 1 -25.46 18.64 -65.89
N THR A 2 -24.83 17.59 -65.34
CA THR A 2 -25.37 16.82 -64.26
C THR A 2 -24.54 17.14 -63.03
N GLY A 3 -25.14 17.89 -62.05
CA GLY A 3 -24.52 18.24 -60.78
C GLY A 3 -24.62 17.06 -59.77
N THR A 4 -23.50 16.49 -59.44
CA THR A 4 -23.42 15.44 -58.43
C THR A 4 -23.32 16.13 -57.08
N ALA A 5 -24.35 16.00 -56.22
CA ALA A 5 -24.32 16.46 -54.84
C ALA A 5 -23.49 15.51 -53.98
N LEU A 6 -22.56 16.08 -53.21
CA LEU A 6 -21.79 15.36 -52.15
C LEU A 6 -22.71 15.01 -50.98
N PRO A 7 -22.57 13.82 -50.36
CA PRO A 7 -23.30 13.48 -49.14
C PRO A 7 -22.78 14.27 -47.92
N PRO A 8 -23.62 14.51 -46.89
CA PRO A 8 -23.22 15.27 -45.72
C PRO A 8 -22.21 14.47 -44.89
N ALA A 9 -21.21 15.18 -44.36
CA ALA A 9 -20.21 14.65 -43.45
C ALA A 9 -20.87 14.12 -42.16
N THR A 10 -20.75 12.84 -41.92
CA THR A 10 -21.10 12.23 -40.63
C THR A 10 -20.21 12.81 -39.54
N ALA A 11 -20.82 13.40 -38.49
CA ALA A 11 -20.13 13.86 -37.30
C ALA A 11 -19.40 12.66 -36.66
N ALA A 12 -18.06 12.72 -36.71
CA ALA A 12 -17.23 11.78 -36.01
C ALA A 12 -17.50 11.98 -34.47
N GLY A 13 -18.03 10.94 -33.83
CA GLY A 13 -18.20 10.94 -32.40
C GLY A 13 -16.87 11.23 -31.70
N ALA A 14 -16.90 12.11 -30.71
CA ALA A 14 -15.74 12.40 -29.88
C ALA A 14 -15.25 11.09 -29.25
N GLY A 15 -14.21 10.51 -29.84
CA GLY A 15 -13.55 9.33 -29.31
C GLY A 15 -13.03 9.62 -27.91
N ALA A 16 -13.15 8.65 -27.01
CA ALA A 16 -12.54 8.75 -25.69
C ALA A 16 -11.05 9.13 -25.85
N PRO A 17 -10.52 10.03 -25.01
CA PRO A 17 -9.13 10.50 -25.12
C PRO A 17 -8.18 9.31 -25.13
N ALA A 18 -7.16 9.37 -25.99
CA ALA A 18 -6.16 8.32 -26.09
C ALA A 18 -5.54 8.06 -24.71
N ARG A 19 -5.19 6.79 -24.40
CA ARG A 19 -4.63 6.38 -23.08
C ARG A 19 -3.48 7.26 -22.60
N GLN A 20 -2.79 7.95 -23.49
CA GLN A 20 -1.63 8.80 -23.19
C GLN A 20 -1.99 10.16 -22.57
N ASP A 21 -3.22 10.65 -22.80
CA ASP A 21 -3.66 11.99 -22.38
C ASP A 21 -4.39 11.99 -21.02
N ARG A 22 -4.51 10.83 -20.37
CA ARG A 22 -5.17 10.72 -19.07
C ARG A 22 -4.23 11.12 -17.94
N PRO A 23 -4.73 11.85 -16.92
CA PRO A 23 -3.91 12.24 -15.76
C PRO A 23 -3.31 11.00 -15.05
N PRO A 24 -2.17 11.15 -14.37
CA PRO A 24 -1.44 10.05 -13.73
C PRO A 24 -2.31 9.15 -12.85
N ARG A 25 -3.25 9.72 -12.08
CA ARG A 25 -4.18 8.97 -11.23
C ARG A 25 -5.02 7.96 -12.01
N HIS A 26 -5.55 8.34 -13.17
CA HIS A 26 -6.34 7.41 -13.99
C HIS A 26 -5.52 6.24 -14.55
N ARG A 27 -4.25 6.47 -14.87
CA ARG A 27 -3.35 5.39 -15.34
C ARG A 27 -2.99 4.40 -14.25
N LEU A 28 -2.79 4.89 -13.03
CA LEU A 28 -2.59 4.02 -11.87
C LEU A 28 -3.86 3.26 -11.53
N GLN A 29 -5.01 3.91 -11.62
CA GLN A 29 -6.30 3.28 -11.41
C GLN A 29 -6.51 2.11 -12.39
N GLU A 30 -6.32 2.34 -13.70
CA GLU A 30 -6.39 1.28 -14.70
C GLU A 30 -5.38 0.15 -14.45
N PHE A 31 -4.20 0.46 -13.91
CA PHE A 31 -3.19 -0.53 -13.55
C PHE A 31 -3.67 -1.44 -12.42
N TYR A 32 -4.22 -0.88 -11.33
CA TYR A 32 -4.70 -1.66 -10.18
C TYR A 32 -6.04 -2.35 -10.40
N GLU A 33 -6.90 -1.82 -11.28
CA GLU A 33 -8.15 -2.47 -11.71
C GLU A 33 -7.90 -3.62 -12.70
N ASN A 34 -6.66 -3.79 -13.17
CA ASN A 34 -6.32 -4.92 -14.04
C ASN A 34 -6.29 -6.21 -13.22
N PRO A 35 -7.11 -7.24 -13.56
CA PRO A 35 -7.15 -8.51 -12.84
C PRO A 35 -5.82 -9.27 -12.79
N GLN A 36 -4.87 -8.92 -13.65
CA GLN A 36 -3.52 -9.51 -13.68
C GLN A 36 -2.54 -8.85 -12.70
N THR A 37 -2.90 -7.73 -12.10
CA THR A 37 -2.05 -7.06 -11.11
C THR A 37 -2.13 -7.83 -9.78
N PRO A 38 -1.01 -8.35 -9.25
CA PRO A 38 -1.04 -9.10 -7.99
C PRO A 38 -1.38 -8.17 -6.83
N VAL A 39 -2.51 -8.41 -6.18
CA VAL A 39 -2.96 -7.64 -4.99
C VAL A 39 -2.63 -8.38 -3.69
N SER A 40 -1.99 -9.54 -3.77
CA SER A 40 -1.83 -10.45 -2.65
C SER A 40 -0.76 -9.99 -1.65
N SER A 41 -1.19 -9.74 -0.44
CA SER A 41 -0.32 -9.62 0.73
C SER A 41 0.24 -11.00 1.11
N GLY A 42 1.56 -11.15 1.12
CA GLY A 42 2.18 -12.39 1.60
C GLY A 42 1.70 -12.77 3.02
N PRO A 43 1.33 -14.04 3.28
CA PRO A 43 0.68 -14.45 4.53
C PRO A 43 1.54 -14.21 5.79
N ASP A 44 2.87 -14.21 5.68
CA ASP A 44 3.75 -13.93 6.82
C ASP A 44 3.65 -12.45 7.24
N ARG A 45 3.62 -11.54 6.27
CA ARG A 45 3.44 -10.10 6.51
C ARG A 45 2.09 -9.81 7.15
N ALA A 46 0.99 -10.35 6.62
CA ALA A 46 -0.34 -10.17 7.18
C ALA A 46 -0.42 -10.65 8.63
N ARG A 47 0.16 -11.81 8.96
CA ARG A 47 0.23 -12.33 10.34
C ARG A 47 1.11 -11.46 11.25
N ARG A 48 2.19 -10.86 10.74
CA ARG A 48 3.04 -9.95 11.51
C ARG A 48 2.31 -8.64 11.78
N MET A 49 1.62 -8.08 10.80
CA MET A 49 0.79 -6.89 10.94
C MET A 49 -0.33 -7.14 11.97
N ALA A 50 -1.05 -8.26 11.89
CA ALA A 50 -2.07 -8.62 12.86
C ALA A 50 -1.52 -8.77 14.30
N ARG A 51 -0.28 -9.27 14.45
CA ARG A 51 0.40 -9.30 15.77
C ARG A 51 0.83 -7.92 16.25
N MET A 52 1.23 -7.03 15.34
CA MET A 52 1.54 -5.63 15.68
C MET A 52 0.28 -4.91 16.14
N LEU A 53 -0.84 -5.10 15.43
CA LEU A 53 -2.14 -4.59 15.83
C LEU A 53 -2.53 -5.08 17.23
N ALA A 54 -2.43 -6.39 17.50
CA ALA A 54 -2.71 -6.94 18.82
C ALA A 54 -1.83 -6.34 19.95
N ARG A 55 -0.60 -5.94 19.63
CA ARG A 55 0.28 -5.25 20.57
C ARG A 55 -0.12 -3.78 20.76
N ALA A 56 -0.52 -3.09 19.68
CA ALA A 56 -0.97 -1.70 19.74
C ALA A 56 -2.26 -1.58 20.56
N LEU A 57 -3.12 -2.61 20.50
CA LEU A 57 -4.42 -2.66 21.18
C LEU A 57 -4.33 -3.16 22.64
N ARG A 58 -3.15 -3.53 23.12
CA ARG A 58 -2.99 -3.93 24.53
C ARG A 58 -3.32 -2.78 25.46
N GLY A 59 -4.19 -3.03 26.42
CA GLY A 59 -4.59 -2.03 27.43
C GLY A 59 -5.83 -1.21 27.05
N TYR A 60 -6.39 -1.42 25.88
CA TYR A 60 -7.71 -0.87 25.57
C TYR A 60 -8.77 -1.65 26.35
N SER A 61 -9.49 -0.97 27.23
CA SER A 61 -10.59 -1.52 28.04
C SER A 61 -11.93 -1.53 27.28
N THR A 62 -12.03 -0.78 26.20
CA THR A 62 -13.19 -0.67 25.32
C THR A 62 -12.83 -1.03 23.90
N ALA A 63 -13.84 -1.29 23.05
CA ALA A 63 -13.61 -1.54 21.65
C ALA A 63 -12.92 -0.36 20.95
N ALA A 64 -11.72 -0.57 20.44
CA ALA A 64 -10.96 0.41 19.69
C ALA A 64 -11.44 0.47 18.23
N VAL A 65 -11.32 1.65 17.61
CA VAL A 65 -11.57 1.87 16.18
C VAL A 65 -10.26 1.71 15.41
N VAL A 66 -10.22 0.77 14.49
CA VAL A 66 -9.08 0.46 13.64
C VAL A 66 -9.46 0.70 12.17
N LEU A 67 -8.71 1.54 11.48
CA LEU A 67 -8.87 1.79 10.05
C LEU A 67 -7.75 1.08 9.29
N ASP A 68 -8.08 0.19 8.36
CA ASP A 68 -7.14 -0.43 7.43
C ASP A 68 -7.27 0.24 6.07
N VAL A 69 -6.37 1.18 5.80
CA VAL A 69 -6.35 2.04 4.62
C VAL A 69 -5.57 1.35 3.51
N GLY A 70 -6.20 1.17 2.36
CA GLY A 70 -5.68 0.32 1.28
C GLY A 70 -5.87 -1.17 1.59
N CYS A 71 -7.06 -1.55 2.07
CA CYS A 71 -7.34 -2.93 2.51
C CYS A 71 -7.37 -3.96 1.36
N GLY A 72 -7.43 -3.52 0.11
CA GLY A 72 -7.46 -4.36 -1.09
C GLY A 72 -8.60 -5.38 -1.06
N ASP A 73 -8.28 -6.64 -1.36
CA ASP A 73 -9.22 -7.78 -1.33
C ASP A 73 -9.66 -8.19 0.08
N GLY A 74 -9.16 -7.53 1.11
CA GLY A 74 -9.50 -7.75 2.51
C GLY A 74 -8.84 -8.99 3.16
N ALA A 75 -8.00 -9.73 2.46
CA ALA A 75 -7.40 -10.95 3.01
C ALA A 75 -6.54 -10.67 4.25
N ALA A 76 -5.70 -9.63 4.22
CA ALA A 76 -4.90 -9.22 5.37
C ALA A 76 -5.76 -8.63 6.49
N THR A 77 -6.75 -7.82 6.13
CA THR A 77 -7.74 -7.22 7.04
C THR A 77 -8.52 -8.28 7.79
N SER A 78 -8.96 -9.34 7.11
CA SER A 78 -9.67 -10.48 7.71
C SER A 78 -8.81 -11.19 8.77
N ILE A 79 -7.54 -11.46 8.48
CA ILE A 79 -6.60 -12.05 9.45
C ILE A 79 -6.42 -11.12 10.67
N ALA A 80 -6.35 -9.80 10.43
CA ALA A 80 -6.24 -8.81 11.49
C ALA A 80 -7.51 -8.78 12.37
N ALA A 81 -8.71 -8.77 11.75
CA ALA A 81 -9.99 -8.75 12.43
C ALA A 81 -10.20 -10.02 13.28
N GLN A 82 -9.99 -11.21 12.73
CA GLN A 82 -10.13 -12.47 13.46
C GLN A 82 -9.21 -12.54 14.69
N ARG A 83 -7.97 -12.05 14.56
CA ARG A 83 -7.01 -12.07 15.66
C ARG A 83 -7.29 -11.04 16.74
N ASN A 84 -8.01 -9.99 16.42
CA ASN A 84 -8.31 -8.86 17.28
C ASN A 84 -9.84 -8.67 17.43
N ALA A 85 -10.57 -9.78 17.57
CA ALA A 85 -12.00 -9.76 17.82
C ALA A 85 -12.33 -8.92 19.06
N GLY A 86 -13.43 -8.15 19.00
CA GLY A 86 -13.83 -7.21 20.07
C GLY A 86 -13.43 -5.76 19.78
N HIS A 87 -12.71 -5.49 18.68
CA HIS A 87 -12.44 -4.14 18.18
C HIS A 87 -13.16 -3.88 16.85
N HIS A 88 -13.43 -2.61 16.55
CA HIS A 88 -14.09 -2.18 15.31
C HIS A 88 -13.06 -1.99 14.21
N LEU A 89 -12.93 -2.96 13.32
CA LEU A 89 -12.00 -2.90 12.18
C LEU A 89 -12.76 -2.58 10.90
N VAL A 90 -12.38 -1.47 10.26
CA VAL A 90 -12.98 -0.96 9.03
C VAL A 90 -11.92 -0.94 7.94
N GLY A 91 -12.17 -1.65 6.84
CA GLY A 91 -11.32 -1.61 5.65
C GLY A 91 -11.75 -0.48 4.73
N LEU A 92 -10.77 0.29 4.27
CA LEU A 92 -10.96 1.36 3.29
C LEU A 92 -10.12 1.07 2.06
N ASP A 93 -10.72 1.16 0.88
CA ASP A 93 -10.00 1.06 -0.39
C ASP A 93 -10.72 1.91 -1.45
N TRP A 94 -9.98 2.42 -2.42
CA TRP A 94 -10.55 3.18 -3.52
C TRP A 94 -11.13 2.29 -4.62
N SER A 95 -10.64 1.05 -4.75
CA SER A 95 -11.05 0.07 -5.75
C SER A 95 -12.36 -0.61 -5.35
N ALA A 96 -13.43 -0.33 -6.10
CA ALA A 96 -14.71 -1.01 -5.92
C ALA A 96 -14.60 -2.53 -6.16
N ASP A 97 -13.69 -2.95 -7.06
CA ASP A 97 -13.46 -4.35 -7.41
C ASP A 97 -12.81 -5.12 -6.28
N ALA A 98 -11.79 -4.54 -5.66
CA ALA A 98 -11.14 -5.07 -4.47
C ALA A 98 -12.15 -5.20 -3.32
N LEU A 99 -12.93 -4.15 -3.06
CA LEU A 99 -13.95 -4.15 -2.01
C LEU A 99 -15.08 -5.18 -2.26
N ARG A 100 -15.43 -5.48 -3.52
CA ARG A 100 -16.37 -6.57 -3.82
C ARG A 100 -15.86 -7.93 -3.39
N GLN A 101 -14.55 -8.18 -3.49
CA GLN A 101 -13.91 -9.39 -3.00
C GLN A 101 -13.88 -9.40 -1.46
N ALA A 102 -13.47 -8.29 -0.85
CA ALA A 102 -13.39 -8.14 0.60
C ALA A 102 -14.75 -8.31 1.32
N ARG A 103 -15.86 -7.90 0.69
CA ARG A 103 -17.23 -8.11 1.23
C ARG A 103 -17.57 -9.56 1.52
N ARG A 104 -17.03 -10.49 0.73
CA ARG A 104 -17.23 -11.94 0.92
C ARG A 104 -16.61 -12.46 2.22
N LEU A 105 -15.72 -11.69 2.82
CA LEU A 105 -15.06 -12.01 4.10
C LEU A 105 -15.81 -11.45 5.32
N GLY A 106 -16.97 -10.83 5.13
CA GLY A 106 -17.79 -10.29 6.23
C GLY A 106 -17.20 -9.03 6.89
N LEU A 107 -16.35 -8.29 6.18
CA LEU A 107 -15.69 -7.08 6.69
C LEU A 107 -16.60 -5.86 6.58
N THR A 108 -16.46 -4.92 7.51
CA THR A 108 -16.99 -3.56 7.38
C THR A 108 -16.10 -2.79 6.43
N LEU A 109 -16.66 -2.22 5.35
CA LEU A 109 -15.89 -1.64 4.26
C LEU A 109 -16.44 -0.28 3.84
N VAL A 110 -15.52 0.63 3.49
CA VAL A 110 -15.81 1.96 2.95
C VAL A 110 -15.00 2.16 1.68
N GLN A 111 -15.63 2.61 0.61
CA GLN A 111 -14.92 3.01 -0.62
C GLN A 111 -14.38 4.42 -0.45
N ALA A 112 -13.06 4.56 -0.33
CA ALA A 112 -12.38 5.85 -0.18
C ALA A 112 -10.90 5.73 -0.55
N GLY A 113 -10.33 6.84 -1.04
CA GLY A 113 -8.88 7.01 -1.17
C GLY A 113 -8.30 7.84 -0.01
N VAL A 114 -7.03 7.64 0.30
CA VAL A 114 -6.33 8.40 1.35
C VAL A 114 -5.79 9.74 0.84
N GLU A 115 -5.53 9.83 -0.46
CA GLU A 115 -5.14 11.09 -1.11
C GLU A 115 -6.34 12.04 -1.26
N PRO A 116 -6.12 13.34 -1.50
CA PRO A 116 -7.22 14.31 -1.62
C PRO A 116 -8.39 13.83 -2.49
N PRO A 117 -9.65 13.96 -2.04
CA PRO A 117 -10.13 14.80 -0.91
C PRO A 117 -9.95 14.18 0.49
N GLY A 118 -9.30 13.03 0.65
CA GLY A 118 -9.01 12.38 1.91
C GLY A 118 -10.05 11.35 2.35
N LEU A 119 -9.90 10.82 3.55
CA LEU A 119 -10.78 9.80 4.11
C LEU A 119 -12.10 10.40 4.60
N PRO A 120 -13.27 9.78 4.34
CA PRO A 120 -14.57 10.22 4.83
C PRO A 120 -14.75 9.88 6.32
N VAL A 121 -13.76 10.23 7.13
CA VAL A 121 -13.69 9.94 8.56
C VAL A 121 -13.34 11.24 9.29
N ALA A 122 -14.05 11.51 10.39
CA ALA A 122 -13.78 12.69 11.20
C ALA A 122 -12.37 12.63 11.81
N ALA A 123 -11.81 13.81 12.11
CA ALA A 123 -10.55 13.89 12.82
C ALA A 123 -10.65 13.17 14.18
N GLU A 124 -9.54 12.59 14.63
CA GLU A 124 -9.40 11.99 15.95
C GLU A 124 -10.43 10.88 16.27
N THR A 125 -10.82 10.12 15.24
CA THR A 125 -11.78 9.01 15.38
C THR A 125 -11.08 7.67 15.60
N ALA A 126 -9.94 7.45 14.95
CA ALA A 126 -9.25 6.17 14.95
C ALA A 126 -8.26 6.04 16.12
N ASP A 127 -8.28 4.89 16.76
CA ASP A 127 -7.25 4.49 17.74
C ASP A 127 -6.01 3.94 17.04
N VAL A 128 -6.21 3.25 15.91
CA VAL A 128 -5.15 2.68 15.07
C VAL A 128 -5.47 2.90 13.60
N VAL A 129 -4.47 3.32 12.82
CA VAL A 129 -4.49 3.30 11.35
C VAL A 129 -3.47 2.28 10.87
N ILE A 130 -3.88 1.43 9.94
CA ILE A 130 -3.01 0.49 9.22
C ILE A 130 -2.83 0.99 7.80
N MET A 131 -1.60 1.03 7.30
CA MET A 131 -1.22 1.29 5.90
C MET A 131 -0.23 0.20 5.48
N SER A 132 -0.77 -0.92 4.98
CA SER A 132 0.06 -2.10 4.68
C SER A 132 0.30 -2.21 3.18
N GLU A 133 1.55 -2.00 2.73
CA GLU A 133 1.92 -1.97 1.31
C GLU A 133 1.05 -0.98 0.52
N LEU A 134 0.94 0.20 1.03
CA LEU A 134 0.15 1.28 0.44
C LEU A 134 1.01 2.48 0.06
N ILE A 135 1.88 2.95 0.98
CA ILE A 135 2.60 4.22 0.83
C ILE A 135 3.49 4.26 -0.42
N GLU A 136 4.04 3.14 -0.85
CA GLU A 136 4.86 3.02 -2.06
C GLU A 136 4.09 3.24 -3.36
N HIS A 137 2.77 3.12 -3.32
CA HIS A 137 1.87 3.25 -4.47
C HIS A 137 1.24 4.63 -4.61
N LEU A 138 1.34 5.47 -3.60
CA LEU A 138 0.70 6.78 -3.56
C LEU A 138 1.49 7.79 -4.41
N ILE A 139 0.78 8.73 -5.04
CA ILE A 139 1.38 9.86 -5.76
C ILE A 139 1.87 10.89 -4.74
N ASP A 140 1.08 11.14 -3.69
CA ASP A 140 1.33 12.13 -2.65
C ASP A 140 1.38 11.45 -1.28
N THR A 141 2.58 11.05 -0.88
CA THR A 141 2.83 10.41 0.40
C THR A 141 2.67 11.35 1.58
N ASP A 142 2.93 12.65 1.38
CA ASP A 142 2.83 13.66 2.42
C ASP A 142 1.37 13.88 2.81
N SER A 143 0.49 14.12 1.84
CA SER A 143 -0.96 14.25 2.08
C SER A 143 -1.55 12.99 2.73
N ALA A 144 -1.09 11.80 2.35
CA ALA A 144 -1.58 10.56 2.93
C ALA A 144 -1.17 10.38 4.40
N LEU A 145 0.05 10.79 4.77
CA LEU A 145 0.50 10.76 6.16
C LEU A 145 -0.17 11.82 7.03
N ASP A 146 -0.40 13.02 6.48
CA ASP A 146 -1.16 14.07 7.15
C ASP A 146 -2.61 13.62 7.40
N GLU A 147 -3.22 12.93 6.45
CA GLU A 147 -4.57 12.40 6.57
C GLU A 147 -4.64 11.27 7.60
N ALA A 148 -3.67 10.33 7.58
CA ALA A 148 -3.57 9.30 8.59
C ALA A 148 -3.41 9.91 10.01
N ARG A 149 -2.59 10.98 10.13
CA ARG A 149 -2.43 11.72 11.37
C ARG A 149 -3.71 12.44 11.78
N ARG A 150 -4.43 13.05 10.85
CA ARG A 150 -5.69 13.75 11.10
C ARG A 150 -6.73 12.85 11.74
N VAL A 151 -6.94 11.65 11.17
CA VAL A 151 -7.96 10.71 11.65
C VAL A 151 -7.57 9.99 12.93
N LEU A 152 -6.28 9.88 13.23
CA LEU A 152 -5.80 9.29 14.49
C LEU A 152 -6.11 10.18 15.70
N LYS A 153 -6.58 9.60 16.78
CA LYS A 153 -6.66 10.23 18.10
C LYS A 153 -5.25 10.65 18.59
N PRO A 154 -5.15 11.65 19.49
CA PRO A 154 -3.88 11.92 20.16
C PRO A 154 -3.31 10.64 20.81
N GLY A 155 -2.03 10.37 20.58
CA GLY A 155 -1.38 9.13 21.04
C GLY A 155 -1.84 7.85 20.32
N GLY A 156 -2.68 7.93 19.29
CA GLY A 156 -3.07 6.81 18.44
C GLY A 156 -1.89 6.21 17.68
N SER A 157 -2.05 5.01 17.13
CA SER A 157 -0.98 4.25 16.50
C SER A 157 -1.12 4.20 14.98
N LEU A 158 -0.03 4.49 14.25
CA LEU A 158 0.12 4.13 12.85
C LEU A 158 0.91 2.82 12.74
N LEU A 159 0.35 1.84 12.02
CA LEU A 159 1.02 0.60 11.65
C LEU A 159 1.22 0.60 10.13
N LEU A 160 2.47 0.58 9.68
CA LEU A 160 2.81 0.70 8.27
C LEU A 160 3.73 -0.43 7.83
N SER A 161 3.53 -0.93 6.61
CA SER A 161 4.52 -1.78 5.94
C SER A 161 4.80 -1.27 4.54
N THR A 162 6.05 -1.47 4.08
CA THR A 162 6.48 -1.15 2.72
C THR A 162 7.74 -1.95 2.35
N PRO A 163 8.00 -2.25 1.07
CA PRO A 163 9.26 -2.84 0.64
C PRO A 163 10.47 -1.98 1.01
N ASN A 164 11.57 -2.66 1.35
CA ASN A 164 12.81 -1.98 1.69
C ASN A 164 13.74 -1.87 0.47
N LEU A 165 13.97 -0.67 -0.02
CA LEU A 165 14.95 -0.43 -1.08
C LEU A 165 16.34 -0.99 -0.71
N ALA A 166 16.72 -0.89 0.57
CA ALA A 166 18.01 -1.35 1.07
C ALA A 166 17.99 -2.81 1.56
N ALA A 167 17.04 -3.64 1.09
CA ALA A 167 17.04 -5.08 1.36
C ALA A 167 18.39 -5.72 0.98
N TRP A 168 18.79 -6.76 1.69
CA TRP A 168 20.09 -7.40 1.53
C TRP A 168 20.40 -7.76 0.07
N TYR A 169 19.44 -8.30 -0.67
CA TYR A 169 19.59 -8.65 -2.09
C TYR A 169 19.66 -7.39 -2.98
N ASN A 170 18.94 -6.33 -2.68
CA ASN A 170 18.98 -5.08 -3.44
C ASN A 170 20.35 -4.39 -3.35
N ARG A 171 21.02 -4.50 -2.20
CA ARG A 171 22.40 -4.01 -2.03
C ARG A 171 23.36 -4.74 -2.96
N GLY A 172 23.22 -6.08 -3.08
CA GLY A 172 24.00 -6.87 -4.01
C GLY A 172 23.71 -6.53 -5.48
N LEU A 173 22.44 -6.38 -5.83
CA LEU A 173 22.02 -6.00 -7.18
C LEU A 173 22.60 -4.63 -7.59
N LEU A 174 22.46 -3.62 -6.72
CA LEU A 174 23.01 -2.29 -6.97
C LEU A 174 24.53 -2.29 -7.12
N ALA A 175 25.24 -3.06 -6.30
CA ALA A 175 26.70 -3.21 -6.43
C ALA A 175 27.14 -3.79 -7.78
N LEU A 176 26.26 -4.56 -8.43
CA LEU A 176 26.45 -5.14 -9.76
C LEU A 176 25.85 -4.28 -10.89
N GLY A 177 25.37 -3.07 -10.60
CA GLY A 177 24.72 -2.19 -11.58
C GLY A 177 23.34 -2.69 -12.04
N VAL A 178 22.71 -3.59 -11.28
CA VAL A 178 21.37 -4.15 -11.56
C VAL A 178 20.33 -3.38 -10.78
N GLN A 179 19.20 -3.06 -11.44
CA GLN A 179 18.07 -2.37 -10.81
C GLN A 179 17.52 -3.18 -9.63
N PRO A 180 17.27 -2.55 -8.47
CA PRO A 180 16.71 -3.22 -7.29
C PRO A 180 15.33 -3.84 -7.55
N VAL A 181 15.05 -4.93 -6.89
CA VAL A 181 13.70 -5.51 -6.86
C VAL A 181 12.74 -4.48 -6.24
N PHE A 182 11.53 -4.37 -6.78
CA PHE A 182 10.49 -3.38 -6.47
C PHE A 182 10.75 -1.95 -6.96
N SER A 183 11.94 -1.64 -7.50
CA SER A 183 12.22 -0.34 -8.08
C SER A 183 11.85 -0.38 -9.57
N GLU A 184 10.77 0.27 -9.94
CA GLU A 184 10.18 0.19 -11.26
C GLU A 184 10.46 1.47 -12.07
N VAL A 185 10.91 1.29 -13.29
CA VAL A 185 11.14 2.39 -14.24
C VAL A 185 9.96 2.55 -15.21
N SER A 186 9.01 1.62 -15.19
CA SER A 186 7.84 1.63 -16.06
C SER A 186 6.71 0.77 -15.49
N LEU A 187 5.47 1.22 -15.65
CA LEU A 187 4.27 0.43 -15.36
C LEU A 187 3.91 -0.56 -16.49
N ARG A 188 4.65 -0.54 -17.62
CA ARG A 188 4.36 -1.40 -18.77
C ARG A 188 5.20 -2.68 -18.81
N GLY A 189 6.27 -2.75 -18.04
CA GLY A 189 7.16 -3.91 -18.04
C GLY A 189 8.32 -3.79 -17.09
N VAL A 190 9.01 -4.90 -16.88
CA VAL A 190 10.17 -5.02 -16.01
C VAL A 190 11.44 -4.81 -16.84
N TYR A 191 12.31 -3.91 -16.38
CA TYR A 191 13.56 -3.58 -17.06
C TYR A 191 14.72 -3.56 -16.05
N GLY A 192 15.83 -4.20 -16.40
CA GLY A 192 17.10 -4.13 -15.66
C GLY A 192 17.09 -4.73 -14.25
N ARG A 193 16.03 -5.46 -13.85
CA ARG A 193 15.91 -6.13 -12.56
C ARG A 193 15.39 -7.56 -12.67
N PRO A 194 15.62 -8.42 -11.67
CA PRO A 194 14.98 -9.73 -11.57
C PRO A 194 13.46 -9.62 -11.37
N GLY A 195 12.75 -10.70 -11.74
CA GLY A 195 11.30 -10.81 -11.65
C GLY A 195 10.60 -10.48 -12.98
N SER A 196 9.33 -10.83 -13.07
CA SER A 196 8.52 -10.70 -14.30
C SER A 196 7.30 -9.81 -14.12
N GLN A 197 7.00 -9.37 -12.90
CA GLN A 197 5.79 -8.62 -12.59
C GLN A 197 6.10 -7.17 -12.20
N VAL A 198 5.26 -6.26 -12.63
CA VAL A 198 5.23 -4.85 -12.23
C VAL A 198 4.25 -4.73 -11.07
N ALA A 199 4.69 -4.17 -9.96
CA ALA A 199 3.86 -3.99 -8.76
C ALA A 199 3.20 -2.59 -8.69
N GLY A 200 3.70 -1.63 -9.45
CA GLY A 200 3.16 -0.26 -9.50
C GLY A 200 3.75 0.65 -8.42
N HIS A 201 4.95 0.35 -7.94
CA HIS A 201 5.60 1.19 -6.94
C HIS A 201 6.09 2.50 -7.55
N LEU A 202 5.66 3.61 -6.96
CA LEU A 202 6.10 4.97 -7.32
C LEU A 202 7.23 5.44 -6.42
N HIS A 203 7.23 4.99 -5.17
CA HIS A 203 8.22 5.36 -4.16
C HIS A 203 8.90 4.13 -3.58
N MET A 204 10.17 4.31 -3.24
CA MET A 204 10.97 3.27 -2.60
C MET A 204 11.64 3.83 -1.34
N PHE A 205 11.47 3.15 -0.23
CA PHE A 205 11.93 3.61 1.06
C PHE A 205 13.08 2.76 1.60
N THR A 206 14.13 3.41 2.08
CA THR A 206 15.03 2.81 3.06
C THR A 206 14.46 3.01 4.47
N ARG A 207 14.91 2.23 5.45
CA ARG A 207 14.52 2.45 6.85
C ARG A 207 14.75 3.90 7.29
N ARG A 208 15.89 4.50 6.93
CA ARG A 208 16.23 5.87 7.33
C ARG A 208 15.32 6.91 6.69
N ALA A 209 15.02 6.78 5.40
CA ALA A 209 14.12 7.68 4.69
C ALA A 209 12.71 7.61 5.27
N LEU A 210 12.16 6.39 5.45
CA LEU A 210 10.83 6.18 6.00
C LEU A 210 10.69 6.74 7.42
N THR A 211 11.66 6.47 8.31
CA THR A 211 11.59 7.00 9.68
C THR A 211 11.73 8.52 9.72
N GLY A 212 12.55 9.12 8.85
CA GLY A 212 12.67 10.57 8.72
C GLY A 212 11.35 11.21 8.25
N LEU A 213 10.73 10.63 7.22
CA LEU A 213 9.44 11.09 6.69
C LEU A 213 8.35 11.02 7.78
N LEU A 214 8.20 9.89 8.46
CA LEU A 214 7.21 9.74 9.53
C LEU A 214 7.44 10.76 10.68
N THR A 215 8.70 11.02 11.04
CA THR A 215 9.01 12.01 12.08
C THR A 215 8.64 13.42 11.63
N ALA A 216 8.91 13.78 10.37
CA ALA A 216 8.53 15.08 9.80
C ALA A 216 7.01 15.30 9.81
N HIS A 217 6.22 14.22 9.65
CA HIS A 217 4.74 14.26 9.73
C HIS A 217 4.18 14.11 11.16
N GLY A 218 4.99 14.33 12.21
CA GLY A 218 4.52 14.35 13.60
C GLY A 218 4.21 12.97 14.17
N PHE A 219 4.91 11.94 13.71
CA PHE A 219 4.92 10.62 14.33
C PHE A 219 6.17 10.42 15.19
N SER A 220 6.01 9.82 16.34
CA SER A 220 7.07 9.57 17.32
C SER A 220 7.09 8.11 17.77
N GLN A 221 7.99 7.76 18.71
CA GLN A 221 8.12 6.40 19.27
C GLN A 221 8.20 5.30 18.19
N LEU A 222 8.89 5.57 17.09
CA LEU A 222 8.99 4.67 15.95
C LEU A 222 9.72 3.37 16.32
N ARG A 223 9.04 2.23 16.13
CA ARG A 223 9.62 0.89 16.26
C ARG A 223 9.59 0.21 14.91
N VAL A 224 10.76 -0.11 14.37
CA VAL A 224 10.91 -0.75 13.06
C VAL A 224 11.33 -2.21 13.24
N SER A 225 10.64 -3.11 12.57
CA SER A 225 11.01 -4.53 12.48
C SER A 225 11.04 -4.98 11.02
N GLY A 226 11.69 -6.12 10.75
CA GLY A 226 11.77 -6.70 9.42
C GLY A 226 10.73 -7.78 9.20
N ALA A 227 10.30 -7.96 7.94
CA ALA A 227 9.58 -9.13 7.49
C ALA A 227 10.19 -9.69 6.20
N ARG A 228 9.88 -10.96 5.92
CA ARG A 228 10.33 -11.64 4.71
C ARG A 228 9.48 -11.22 3.51
N TYR A 229 10.10 -11.30 2.35
CA TYR A 229 9.37 -11.29 1.10
C TYR A 229 9.01 -12.74 0.69
N HIS A 230 7.76 -12.96 0.26
CA HIS A 230 7.24 -14.31 0.01
C HIS A 230 7.85 -15.00 -1.22
N ASP A 231 8.26 -14.22 -2.23
CA ASP A 231 8.80 -14.73 -3.50
C ASP A 231 10.34 -14.88 -3.51
N VAL A 232 10.98 -14.77 -2.34
CA VAL A 232 12.40 -15.10 -2.24
C VAL A 232 12.61 -16.56 -2.61
N PRO A 233 13.54 -16.89 -3.54
CA PRO A 233 13.84 -18.26 -3.92
C PRO A 233 14.08 -19.16 -2.72
N ALA A 234 13.58 -20.41 -2.76
CA ALA A 234 13.59 -21.31 -1.61
C ALA A 234 14.96 -21.47 -0.95
N LEU A 235 16.03 -21.54 -1.76
CA LEU A 235 17.42 -21.63 -1.30
C LEU A 235 17.84 -20.42 -0.48
N LEU A 236 17.33 -19.23 -0.76
CA LEU A 236 17.69 -17.97 -0.10
C LEU A 236 16.77 -17.61 1.09
N ARG A 237 15.71 -18.38 1.33
CA ARG A 237 14.74 -18.13 2.43
C ARG A 237 15.38 -18.14 3.84
N PRO A 238 16.33 -19.04 4.17
CA PRO A 238 16.99 -18.99 5.48
C PRO A 238 17.80 -17.69 5.66
N LEU A 239 18.47 -17.21 4.61
CA LEU A 239 19.20 -15.97 4.61
C LEU A 239 18.26 -14.78 4.78
N ASP A 240 17.16 -14.73 4.04
CA ASP A 240 16.14 -13.68 4.18
C ASP A 240 15.52 -13.66 5.59
N LEU A 241 15.31 -14.83 6.19
CA LEU A 241 14.86 -14.93 7.57
C LEU A 241 15.88 -14.34 8.56
N ALA A 242 17.16 -14.61 8.37
CA ALA A 242 18.21 -14.05 9.21
C ALA A 242 18.27 -12.52 9.10
N PHE A 243 18.14 -11.97 7.90
CA PHE A 243 18.11 -10.52 7.69
C PHE A 243 16.86 -9.83 8.27
N CYS A 244 15.77 -10.55 8.54
CA CYS A 244 14.62 -9.98 9.27
C CYS A 244 14.99 -9.48 10.67
N ALA A 245 16.03 -10.02 11.30
CA ALA A 245 16.53 -9.56 12.60
C ALA A 245 17.24 -8.19 12.49
N TRP A 246 17.64 -7.80 11.29
CA TRP A 246 18.29 -6.51 11.00
C TRP A 246 17.41 -5.66 10.08
N PRO A 247 16.48 -4.84 10.62
CA PRO A 247 15.48 -4.13 9.82
C PRO A 247 16.04 -3.28 8.67
N ALA A 248 17.27 -2.75 8.83
CA ALA A 248 17.92 -1.97 7.77
C ALA A 248 18.26 -2.79 6.51
N ALA A 249 18.29 -4.12 6.60
CA ALA A 249 18.57 -5.04 5.50
C ALA A 249 17.45 -6.05 5.23
N ALA A 250 16.37 -6.04 6.03
CA ALA A 250 15.20 -6.88 5.83
C ALA A 250 14.49 -6.55 4.51
N SER A 251 13.78 -7.52 3.95
CA SER A 251 13.06 -7.36 2.67
C SER A 251 11.92 -6.37 2.76
N ILE A 252 11.16 -6.41 3.84
CA ILE A 252 10.00 -5.54 4.12
C ILE A 252 10.24 -4.82 5.45
N LEU A 253 9.93 -3.53 5.48
CA LEU A 253 9.90 -2.73 6.70
C LEU A 253 8.49 -2.79 7.31
N LEU A 254 8.42 -3.07 8.60
CA LEU A 254 7.21 -2.96 9.41
C LEU A 254 7.45 -1.87 10.46
N VAL A 255 6.63 -0.85 10.47
CA VAL A 255 6.76 0.30 11.38
C VAL A 255 5.53 0.41 12.26
N HIS A 256 5.76 0.58 13.56
CA HIS A 256 4.78 1.07 14.51
C HIS A 256 5.23 2.45 14.98
N ALA A 257 4.38 3.45 14.80
CA ALA A 257 4.61 4.82 15.22
C ALA A 257 3.41 5.35 16.02
N ARG A 258 3.61 6.38 16.82
CA ARG A 258 2.56 7.06 17.60
C ARG A 258 2.35 8.46 17.06
N LYS A 259 1.10 8.91 16.95
CA LYS A 259 0.77 10.32 16.74
C LYS A 259 1.26 11.13 17.96
N SER A 260 2.15 12.11 17.72
CA SER A 260 2.65 13.03 18.73
C SER A 260 1.59 14.04 19.14
#